data_32bad56b608595fe76a198e6e20f8ea3
#
_entry.id   32bad56b608595fe76a198e6e20f8ea3
#
_cell.length_a   1.000
_cell.length_b   1.000
_cell.length_c   1.000
_cell.angle_alpha   90.00
_cell.angle_beta   90.00
_cell.angle_gamma   90.00
#
_symmetry.space_group_name_H-M   'P 1'
#
loop_
_entity.id
_entity.type
_entity.pdbx_description
1 polymer ?
#
loop_
_entity_poly.entity_id
_entity_poly.type
_entity_poly.pdbx_seq_one_letter_code
_entity_poly.pdbx_strand_id
1 'polypeptide(L)'
;MEYCNNDSIIKCAENIKEEPIVSKNTENIHIPFINKYQPVYLNDFQQLDETTVKLVKSLIHLNNLNILIVGDSGTGKTSIIKSVIKEYYGSGNEYNHENVLVLNSLKEQGIQYYRNDLKIFCQTCSLIKNKKKIILLDDIDLINEQSQQVFRNYMDKYKHNINFISSCTNIQKVIDSLQSRTIIVKIHPITFTCLQKIIAKISLRERLTFTHDSQELLLHICNNSIRILLNYLEKIKILNIHSSEEQEQQHDIIIGVESIHKLSTNISYTLFDKYTNLVLKNKMIESVNIFYSLHHEGYSVMDILDNYFTYIKITNLLNEDIKYKLTTLICKYIIHFHNIHEDELELAFFTNNFIKLLHH
;
A
#
# COMPACT_ATOMS: atom_id res chain seq x y z
N MET A 1 -2.65 -11.49 -32.51
CA MET A 1 -3.53 -10.30 -32.59
C MET A 1 -4.94 -10.79 -32.36
N GLU A 2 -5.36 -10.90 -31.12
CA GLU A 2 -6.74 -11.23 -30.77
C GLU A 2 -7.31 -10.03 -30.02
N TYR A 3 -8.31 -9.44 -30.63
CA TYR A 3 -9.09 -8.34 -30.06
C TYR A 3 -9.90 -8.89 -28.87
N CYS A 4 -9.57 -8.50 -27.65
CA CYS A 4 -10.43 -8.73 -26.50
C CYS A 4 -11.68 -7.87 -26.64
N ASN A 5 -12.81 -8.52 -26.89
CA ASN A 5 -14.13 -7.90 -27.05
C ASN A 5 -14.55 -7.16 -25.77
N ASN A 6 -14.97 -5.90 -25.93
CA ASN A 6 -15.56 -5.07 -24.89
C ASN A 6 -16.84 -5.65 -24.24
N ASP A 7 -17.45 -6.66 -24.86
CA ASP A 7 -18.70 -7.27 -24.36
C ASP A 7 -18.53 -8.12 -23.08
N SER A 8 -17.30 -8.53 -22.75
CA SER A 8 -17.03 -9.26 -21.51
C SER A 8 -16.98 -8.36 -20.27
N ILE A 9 -16.75 -7.06 -20.45
CA ILE A 9 -16.69 -6.08 -19.35
C ILE A 9 -18.12 -5.66 -18.98
N ILE A 10 -19.02 -5.57 -19.94
CA ILE A 10 -20.42 -5.18 -19.74
C ILE A 10 -21.21 -6.28 -18.99
N LYS A 11 -20.93 -7.57 -19.27
CA LYS A 11 -21.59 -8.69 -18.57
C LYS A 11 -21.19 -8.87 -17.11
N CYS A 12 -20.07 -8.31 -16.66
CA CYS A 12 -19.70 -8.29 -15.24
C CYS A 12 -20.41 -7.20 -14.44
N ALA A 13 -21.01 -6.22 -15.09
CA ALA A 13 -21.71 -5.11 -14.43
C ALA A 13 -23.15 -5.47 -14.02
N GLU A 14 -23.78 -6.47 -14.62
CA GLU A 14 -25.21 -6.81 -14.38
C GLU A 14 -25.48 -7.62 -13.11
N ASN A 15 -24.44 -8.08 -12.39
CA ASN A 15 -24.61 -8.86 -11.15
C ASN A 15 -24.31 -8.09 -9.85
N ILE A 16 -24.21 -6.76 -9.91
CA ILE A 16 -24.05 -5.94 -8.71
C ILE A 16 -25.45 -5.63 -8.17
N LYS A 17 -25.89 -6.40 -7.15
CA LYS A 17 -27.10 -6.06 -6.38
C LYS A 17 -26.89 -4.70 -5.74
N GLU A 18 -27.77 -3.76 -6.09
CA GLU A 18 -27.87 -2.44 -5.44
C GLU A 18 -28.27 -2.63 -3.97
N GLU A 19 -27.36 -2.31 -3.05
CA GLU A 19 -27.71 -2.13 -1.64
C GLU A 19 -28.33 -0.73 -1.43
N PRO A 20 -29.33 -0.57 -0.56
CA PRO A 20 -30.07 0.67 -0.44
C PRO A 20 -29.22 1.80 0.13
N ILE A 21 -29.25 2.94 -0.55
CA ILE A 21 -28.65 4.21 -0.11
C ILE A 21 -29.46 4.69 1.10
N VAL A 22 -28.86 4.60 2.29
CA VAL A 22 -29.41 5.25 3.49
C VAL A 22 -29.14 6.75 3.39
N SER A 23 -30.18 7.48 2.96
CA SER A 23 -30.22 8.93 3.04
C SER A 23 -30.39 9.38 4.50
N LYS A 24 -29.34 9.88 5.13
CA LYS A 24 -29.43 10.76 6.29
C LYS A 24 -28.61 12.00 6.02
N ASN A 25 -29.31 13.14 6.02
CA ASN A 25 -28.76 14.49 6.04
C ASN A 25 -27.85 14.66 7.27
N THR A 26 -26.55 14.54 7.06
CA THR A 26 -25.52 15.02 7.97
C THR A 26 -24.51 15.76 7.12
N GLU A 27 -24.06 16.89 7.59
CA GLU A 27 -23.06 17.77 7.00
C GLU A 27 -22.00 16.99 6.23
N ASN A 28 -21.59 17.48 5.06
CA ASN A 28 -20.64 16.84 4.13
C ASN A 28 -19.26 16.60 4.80
N ILE A 29 -19.21 15.66 5.73
CA ILE A 29 -17.95 15.17 6.27
C ILE A 29 -17.27 14.37 5.15
N HIS A 30 -16.24 14.94 4.55
CA HIS A 30 -15.43 14.26 3.55
C HIS A 30 -14.76 13.03 4.17
N ILE A 31 -15.29 11.85 3.89
CA ILE A 31 -14.72 10.59 4.35
C ILE A 31 -13.56 10.22 3.39
N PRO A 32 -12.31 10.07 3.87
CA PRO A 32 -11.18 9.68 3.04
C PRO A 32 -11.46 8.37 2.28
N PHE A 33 -10.98 8.26 1.04
CA PHE A 33 -11.19 7.08 0.19
C PHE A 33 -10.67 5.79 0.83
N ILE A 34 -9.59 5.88 1.60
CA ILE A 34 -9.06 4.74 2.37
C ILE A 34 -10.13 4.13 3.30
N ASN A 35 -10.96 4.96 3.92
CA ASN A 35 -12.02 4.50 4.83
C ASN A 35 -13.30 4.16 4.05
N LYS A 36 -13.66 4.98 3.04
CA LYS A 36 -14.88 4.82 2.24
C LYS A 36 -14.89 3.52 1.43
N TYR A 37 -13.74 3.13 0.87
CA TYR A 37 -13.59 1.95 0.01
C TYR A 37 -12.92 0.76 0.71
N GLN A 38 -12.79 0.82 2.05
CA GLN A 38 -12.24 -0.29 2.81
C GLN A 38 -13.16 -1.51 2.69
N PRO A 39 -12.64 -2.69 2.27
CA PRO A 39 -13.41 -3.92 2.25
C PRO A 39 -13.93 -4.28 3.64
N VAL A 40 -15.17 -4.73 3.71
CA VAL A 40 -15.86 -5.04 4.96
C VAL A 40 -15.82 -6.53 5.28
N TYR A 41 -15.94 -7.38 4.26
CA TYR A 41 -15.95 -8.83 4.40
C TYR A 41 -14.76 -9.46 3.67
N LEU A 42 -14.36 -10.66 4.10
CA LEU A 42 -13.23 -11.39 3.49
C LEU A 42 -13.41 -11.67 2.00
N ASN A 43 -14.64 -11.84 1.55
CA ASN A 43 -14.93 -12.08 0.14
C ASN A 43 -14.74 -10.82 -0.75
N ASP A 44 -14.68 -9.63 -0.16
CA ASP A 44 -14.53 -8.36 -0.90
C ASP A 44 -13.08 -8.09 -1.32
N PHE A 45 -12.13 -8.85 -0.74
CA PHE A 45 -10.71 -8.72 -1.06
C PHE A 45 -10.36 -9.47 -2.34
N GLN A 46 -10.05 -8.73 -3.39
CA GLN A 46 -9.68 -9.30 -4.69
C GLN A 46 -8.28 -9.96 -4.72
N GLN A 47 -7.47 -9.69 -3.72
CA GLN A 47 -6.10 -10.19 -3.60
C GLN A 47 -5.99 -11.50 -2.82
N LEU A 48 -7.06 -11.91 -2.13
CA LEU A 48 -7.07 -13.15 -1.37
C LEU A 48 -7.50 -14.31 -2.27
N ASP A 49 -6.70 -15.37 -2.27
CA ASP A 49 -7.06 -16.60 -2.94
C ASP A 49 -8.25 -17.27 -2.23
N GLU A 50 -9.11 -17.95 -2.97
CA GLU A 50 -10.24 -18.68 -2.39
C GLU A 50 -9.81 -19.68 -1.32
N THR A 51 -8.64 -20.31 -1.47
CA THR A 51 -8.06 -21.23 -0.48
C THR A 51 -7.77 -20.53 0.84
N THR A 52 -7.18 -19.35 0.78
CA THR A 52 -6.87 -18.53 1.97
C THR A 52 -8.16 -18.05 2.65
N VAL A 53 -9.15 -17.61 1.88
CA VAL A 53 -10.46 -17.22 2.43
C VAL A 53 -11.15 -18.40 3.11
N LYS A 54 -11.16 -19.59 2.49
CA LYS A 54 -11.73 -20.82 3.08
C LYS A 54 -11.00 -21.22 4.35
N LEU A 55 -9.67 -21.13 4.37
CA LEU A 55 -8.85 -21.42 5.55
C LEU A 55 -9.22 -20.48 6.70
N VAL A 56 -9.23 -19.16 6.47
CA VAL A 56 -9.56 -18.19 7.52
C VAL A 56 -10.98 -18.39 8.03
N LYS A 57 -11.96 -18.64 7.16
CA LYS A 57 -13.33 -18.97 7.57
C LYS A 57 -13.42 -20.23 8.42
N SER A 58 -12.67 -21.28 8.07
CA SER A 58 -12.58 -22.50 8.90
C SER A 58 -12.02 -22.21 10.29
N LEU A 59 -11.01 -21.34 10.40
CA LEU A 59 -10.44 -20.91 11.68
C LEU A 59 -11.44 -20.11 12.52
N ILE A 60 -12.25 -19.26 11.87
CA ILE A 60 -13.36 -18.55 12.52
C ILE A 60 -14.36 -19.54 13.11
N HIS A 61 -14.76 -20.57 12.36
CA HIS A 61 -15.71 -21.60 12.84
C HIS A 61 -15.12 -22.44 13.97
N LEU A 62 -13.83 -22.76 13.91
CA LEU A 62 -13.13 -23.52 14.95
C LEU A 62 -12.85 -22.69 16.22
N ASN A 63 -13.15 -21.41 16.22
CA ASN A 63 -12.86 -20.50 17.33
C ASN A 63 -11.35 -20.46 17.71
N ASN A 64 -10.47 -20.63 16.73
CA ASN A 64 -9.01 -20.66 16.89
C ASN A 64 -8.35 -19.69 15.91
N LEU A 65 -8.30 -18.41 16.27
CA LEU A 65 -7.80 -17.33 15.44
C LEU A 65 -6.38 -16.89 15.84
N ASN A 66 -5.49 -17.85 16.07
CA ASN A 66 -4.08 -17.54 16.25
C ASN A 66 -3.42 -17.42 14.87
N ILE A 67 -3.46 -16.22 14.28
CA ILE A 67 -3.05 -15.95 12.90
C ILE A 67 -1.94 -14.91 12.87
N LEU A 68 -0.92 -15.18 12.05
CA LEU A 68 0.12 -14.21 11.67
C LEU A 68 -0.02 -13.90 10.19
N ILE A 69 -0.43 -12.68 9.86
CA ILE A 69 -0.58 -12.20 8.49
C ILE A 69 0.73 -11.58 8.03
N VAL A 70 1.30 -12.12 6.96
CA VAL A 70 2.59 -11.67 6.39
C VAL A 70 2.37 -11.10 5.01
N GLY A 71 2.89 -9.91 4.73
CA GLY A 71 2.80 -9.28 3.41
C GLY A 71 3.43 -7.89 3.39
N ASP A 72 3.66 -7.35 2.20
CA ASP A 72 4.28 -6.05 1.99
C ASP A 72 3.47 -4.88 2.56
N SER A 73 4.10 -3.73 2.72
CA SER A 73 3.41 -2.51 3.15
C SER A 73 2.36 -2.10 2.11
N GLY A 74 1.18 -1.67 2.58
CA GLY A 74 0.10 -1.21 1.69
C GLY A 74 -0.73 -2.31 1.02
N THR A 75 -0.48 -3.60 1.31
CA THR A 75 -1.28 -4.73 0.79
C THR A 75 -2.62 -4.94 1.49
N GLY A 76 -2.94 -4.13 2.51
CA GLY A 76 -4.23 -4.20 3.21
C GLY A 76 -4.29 -5.20 4.38
N LYS A 77 -3.16 -5.60 4.98
CA LYS A 77 -3.09 -6.51 6.15
C LYS A 77 -4.05 -6.09 7.26
N THR A 78 -3.96 -4.85 7.70
CA THR A 78 -4.83 -4.30 8.76
C THR A 78 -6.31 -4.33 8.38
N SER A 79 -6.64 -4.12 7.09
CA SER A 79 -8.02 -4.20 6.61
C SER A 79 -8.56 -5.63 6.64
N ILE A 80 -7.72 -6.61 6.27
CA ILE A 80 -8.07 -8.03 6.35
C ILE A 80 -8.32 -8.43 7.81
N ILE A 81 -7.47 -8.00 8.74
CA ILE A 81 -7.64 -8.28 10.16
C ILE A 81 -8.98 -7.71 10.67
N LYS A 82 -9.30 -6.46 10.30
CA LYS A 82 -10.59 -5.86 10.67
C LYS A 82 -11.77 -6.67 10.15
N SER A 83 -11.69 -7.16 8.91
CA SER A 83 -12.74 -8.01 8.33
C SER A 83 -12.86 -9.35 9.03
N VAL A 84 -11.73 -9.98 9.41
CA VAL A 84 -11.71 -11.22 10.20
C VAL A 84 -12.41 -11.02 11.54
N ILE A 85 -12.10 -9.93 12.24
CA ILE A 85 -12.72 -9.60 13.55
C ILE A 85 -14.22 -9.37 13.38
N LYS A 86 -14.63 -8.65 12.33
CA LYS A 86 -16.03 -8.38 12.02
C LYS A 86 -16.80 -9.66 11.70
N GLU A 87 -16.26 -10.55 10.88
CA GLU A 87 -16.86 -11.86 10.58
C GLU A 87 -16.90 -12.77 11.82
N TYR A 88 -15.88 -12.69 12.70
CA TYR A 88 -15.83 -13.49 13.91
C TYR A 88 -16.92 -13.09 14.91
N TYR A 89 -17.10 -11.80 15.19
CA TYR A 89 -18.11 -11.34 16.17
C TYR A 89 -19.50 -11.15 15.57
N GLY A 90 -19.62 -11.01 14.25
CA GLY A 90 -20.89 -10.73 13.52
C GLY A 90 -21.21 -9.25 13.43
N SER A 91 -22.09 -8.89 12.49
CA SER A 91 -22.36 -7.52 12.07
C SER A 91 -23.08 -6.63 13.11
N GLY A 92 -23.53 -7.18 14.23
CA GLY A 92 -24.23 -6.42 15.28
C GLY A 92 -23.36 -5.97 16.45
N ASN A 93 -22.15 -6.49 16.55
CA ASN A 93 -21.22 -6.19 17.64
C ASN A 93 -19.99 -5.48 17.09
N GLU A 94 -20.18 -4.24 16.65
CA GLU A 94 -19.05 -3.39 16.24
C GLU A 94 -18.05 -3.29 17.39
N TYR A 95 -16.76 -3.59 17.09
CA TYR A 95 -15.58 -3.33 17.90
C TYR A 95 -15.86 -2.93 19.35
N ASN A 96 -16.41 -3.85 20.17
CA ASN A 96 -16.46 -3.61 21.60
C ASN A 96 -15.02 -3.64 22.08
N HIS A 97 -14.49 -2.47 22.45
CA HIS A 97 -13.17 -2.31 23.06
C HIS A 97 -12.93 -3.27 24.25
N GLU A 98 -13.99 -3.80 24.80
CA GLU A 98 -13.94 -4.78 25.88
C GLU A 98 -13.56 -6.20 25.43
N ASN A 99 -13.82 -6.56 24.16
CA ASN A 99 -13.50 -7.87 23.61
C ASN A 99 -12.29 -7.88 22.65
N VAL A 100 -11.88 -6.70 22.16
CA VAL A 100 -10.77 -6.55 21.22
C VAL A 100 -9.77 -5.54 21.77
N LEU A 101 -8.58 -6.01 22.11
CA LEU A 101 -7.46 -5.16 22.52
C LEU A 101 -6.53 -4.94 21.31
N VAL A 102 -6.43 -3.70 20.84
CA VAL A 102 -5.54 -3.33 19.75
C VAL A 102 -4.25 -2.77 20.34
N LEU A 103 -3.15 -3.44 20.05
CA LEU A 103 -1.81 -3.01 20.43
C LEU A 103 -1.07 -2.52 19.18
N ASN A 104 -0.79 -1.24 19.15
CA ASN A 104 -0.01 -0.63 18.08
C ASN A 104 1.47 -0.61 18.50
N SER A 105 2.33 -1.14 17.64
CA SER A 105 3.78 -1.16 17.83
C SER A 105 4.42 0.23 17.92
N LEU A 106 3.78 1.26 17.35
CA LEU A 106 4.26 2.64 17.30
C LEU A 106 4.18 3.38 18.64
N LYS A 107 3.39 2.89 19.60
CA LYS A 107 3.43 3.41 20.96
C LYS A 107 4.55 2.68 21.68
N GLU A 108 5.64 3.37 21.99
CA GLU A 108 6.74 2.89 22.83
C GLU A 108 6.25 2.67 24.28
N GLN A 109 5.37 1.71 24.41
CA GLN A 109 4.90 1.26 25.70
C GLN A 109 5.92 0.25 26.22
N GLY A 110 6.55 0.58 27.36
CA GLY A 110 7.54 -0.30 27.96
C GLY A 110 7.01 -1.71 28.23
N ILE A 111 7.88 -2.68 28.38
CA ILE A 111 7.56 -4.10 28.65
C ILE A 111 6.58 -4.24 29.83
N GLN A 112 6.62 -3.33 30.81
CA GLN A 112 5.73 -3.32 31.97
C GLN A 112 4.26 -3.09 31.61
N TYR A 113 3.98 -2.22 30.63
CA TYR A 113 2.63 -2.01 30.12
C TYR A 113 2.06 -3.32 29.52
N TYR A 114 2.84 -3.97 28.67
CA TYR A 114 2.42 -5.25 28.08
C TYR A 114 2.21 -6.35 29.13
N ARG A 115 2.90 -6.28 30.26
CA ARG A 115 2.70 -7.24 31.36
C ARG A 115 1.45 -6.99 32.17
N ASN A 116 1.13 -5.75 32.48
CA ASN A 116 0.04 -5.41 33.41
C ASN A 116 -1.31 -5.36 32.69
N ASP A 117 -1.44 -4.57 31.65
CA ASP A 117 -2.73 -4.36 30.97
C ASP A 117 -3.17 -5.60 30.19
N LEU A 118 -2.22 -6.28 29.53
CA LEU A 118 -2.50 -7.57 28.91
C LEU A 118 -2.96 -8.61 29.93
N LYS A 119 -2.35 -8.67 31.12
CA LYS A 119 -2.73 -9.63 32.15
C LYS A 119 -4.18 -9.44 32.58
N ILE A 120 -4.58 -8.19 32.85
CA ILE A 120 -5.95 -7.86 33.25
C ILE A 120 -6.93 -8.23 32.12
N PHE A 121 -6.62 -7.85 30.87
CA PHE A 121 -7.45 -8.19 29.73
C PHE A 121 -7.59 -9.70 29.52
N CYS A 122 -6.51 -10.45 29.69
CA CYS A 122 -6.48 -11.90 29.52
C CYS A 122 -7.25 -12.67 30.60
N GLN A 123 -7.33 -12.12 31.83
CA GLN A 123 -8.03 -12.76 32.96
C GLN A 123 -9.55 -12.56 32.90
N THR A 124 -10.02 -11.51 32.24
CA THR A 124 -11.46 -11.26 32.10
C THR A 124 -12.05 -12.09 30.96
N CYS A 125 -13.25 -12.66 31.18
CA CYS A 125 -13.97 -13.42 30.17
C CYS A 125 -14.55 -12.54 29.07
N SER A 126 -14.82 -13.13 27.90
CA SER A 126 -15.52 -12.45 26.82
C SER A 126 -16.98 -12.17 27.22
N LEU A 127 -17.51 -11.01 26.84
CA LEU A 127 -18.92 -10.67 27.02
C LEU A 127 -19.85 -11.48 26.11
N ILE A 128 -19.33 -11.98 25.01
CA ILE A 128 -20.09 -12.73 24.01
C ILE A 128 -19.96 -14.23 24.30
N LYS A 129 -21.10 -14.89 24.50
CA LYS A 129 -21.12 -16.35 24.74
C LYS A 129 -20.46 -17.10 23.57
N ASN A 130 -19.65 -18.09 23.91
CA ASN A 130 -18.92 -18.95 22.96
C ASN A 130 -17.93 -18.23 22.03
N LYS A 131 -17.51 -17.01 22.34
CA LYS A 131 -16.46 -16.29 21.61
C LYS A 131 -15.30 -15.95 22.54
N LYS A 132 -14.08 -16.11 22.07
CA LYS A 132 -12.88 -15.69 22.78
C LYS A 132 -12.63 -14.20 22.55
N LYS A 133 -11.88 -13.58 23.46
CA LYS A 133 -11.35 -12.23 23.25
C LYS A 133 -10.23 -12.27 22.21
N ILE A 134 -10.00 -11.14 21.54
CA ILE A 134 -8.96 -11.01 20.53
C ILE A 134 -7.95 -9.97 20.97
N ILE A 135 -6.67 -10.33 20.89
CA ILE A 135 -5.56 -9.40 20.96
C ILE A 135 -5.02 -9.21 19.55
N LEU A 136 -5.06 -7.97 19.07
CA LEU A 136 -4.53 -7.56 17.79
C LEU A 136 -3.16 -6.92 17.98
N LEU A 137 -2.15 -7.47 17.30
CA LEU A 137 -0.78 -6.97 17.27
C LEU A 137 -0.47 -6.53 15.82
N ASP A 138 -0.62 -5.24 15.54
CA ASP A 138 -0.27 -4.72 14.21
C ASP A 138 1.23 -4.42 14.15
N ASP A 139 1.88 -4.82 13.05
CA ASP A 139 3.31 -4.68 12.77
C ASP A 139 4.22 -5.22 13.91
N ILE A 140 4.03 -6.51 14.27
CA ILE A 140 4.78 -7.18 15.35
C ILE A 140 6.29 -7.20 15.14
N ASP A 141 6.76 -7.07 13.90
CA ASP A 141 8.17 -6.99 13.51
C ASP A 141 8.87 -5.69 13.95
N LEU A 142 8.11 -4.68 14.37
CA LEU A 142 8.65 -3.45 14.99
C LEU A 142 8.82 -3.60 16.51
N ILE A 143 8.25 -4.64 17.10
CA ILE A 143 8.31 -4.90 18.55
C ILE A 143 9.59 -5.68 18.87
N ASN A 144 10.31 -5.29 19.92
CA ASN A 144 11.52 -5.96 20.35
C ASN A 144 11.26 -7.43 20.79
N GLU A 145 12.26 -8.30 20.67
CA GLU A 145 12.16 -9.73 20.97
C GLU A 145 11.69 -10.03 22.40
N GLN A 146 12.12 -9.23 23.38
CA GLN A 146 11.72 -9.41 24.78
C GLN A 146 10.21 -9.21 24.97
N SER A 147 9.62 -8.23 24.29
CA SER A 147 8.18 -8.02 24.31
C SER A 147 7.43 -9.10 23.53
N GLN A 148 7.98 -9.59 22.43
CA GLN A 148 7.42 -10.72 21.69
C GLN A 148 7.38 -12.00 22.56
N GLN A 149 8.37 -12.24 23.42
CA GLN A 149 8.36 -13.37 24.38
C GLN A 149 7.24 -13.23 25.42
N VAL A 150 6.88 -12.01 25.82
CA VAL A 150 5.72 -11.79 26.70
C VAL A 150 4.45 -12.27 26.02
N PHE A 151 4.22 -11.91 24.77
CA PHE A 151 3.05 -12.36 24.00
C PHE A 151 3.00 -13.89 23.88
N ARG A 152 4.14 -14.53 23.59
CA ARG A 152 4.25 -16.00 23.57
C ARG A 152 3.77 -16.61 24.89
N ASN A 153 4.22 -16.10 26.03
CA ASN A 153 3.82 -16.60 27.33
C ASN A 153 2.31 -16.46 27.59
N TYR A 154 1.70 -15.37 27.11
CA TYR A 154 0.25 -15.16 27.21
C TYR A 154 -0.53 -16.07 26.29
N MET A 155 -0.04 -16.35 25.07
CA MET A 155 -0.65 -17.32 24.17
C MET A 155 -0.75 -18.70 24.80
N ASP A 156 0.33 -19.16 25.44
CA ASP A 156 0.35 -20.47 26.12
C ASP A 156 -0.58 -20.50 27.34
N LYS A 157 -0.52 -19.44 28.19
CA LYS A 157 -1.25 -19.39 29.45
C LYS A 157 -2.77 -19.21 29.29
N TYR A 158 -3.20 -18.41 28.32
CA TYR A 158 -4.61 -18.03 28.16
C TYR A 158 -5.24 -18.57 26.87
N LYS A 159 -4.74 -19.67 26.35
CA LYS A 159 -5.18 -20.35 25.11
C LYS A 159 -6.70 -20.56 25.02
N HIS A 160 -7.38 -20.76 26.16
CA HIS A 160 -8.83 -21.01 26.16
C HIS A 160 -9.67 -19.74 26.08
N ASN A 161 -9.14 -18.61 26.52
CA ASN A 161 -9.88 -17.34 26.62
C ASN A 161 -9.60 -16.35 25.48
N ILE A 162 -8.44 -16.47 24.82
CA ILE A 162 -7.94 -15.45 23.91
C ILE A 162 -7.45 -16.05 22.61
N ASN A 163 -7.68 -15.30 21.54
CA ASN A 163 -7.08 -15.47 20.23
C ASN A 163 -6.10 -14.33 19.96
N PHE A 164 -4.99 -14.62 19.26
CA PHE A 164 -4.00 -13.64 18.86
C PHE A 164 -3.99 -13.49 17.35
N ILE A 165 -4.28 -12.28 16.87
CA ILE A 165 -4.15 -11.93 15.46
C ILE A 165 -3.03 -10.91 15.32
N SER A 166 -2.04 -11.21 14.51
CA SER A 166 -0.88 -10.34 14.30
C SER A 166 -0.59 -10.11 12.83
N SER A 167 0.03 -8.97 12.51
CA SER A 167 0.55 -8.67 11.19
C SER A 167 2.05 -8.42 11.25
N CYS A 168 2.76 -8.70 10.15
CA CYS A 168 4.15 -8.29 9.97
C CYS A 168 4.46 -8.05 8.48
N THR A 169 5.50 -7.28 8.23
CA THR A 169 6.08 -7.12 6.89
C THR A 169 7.24 -8.11 6.72
N ASN A 170 8.09 -8.22 7.72
CA ASN A 170 9.24 -9.12 7.69
C ASN A 170 9.12 -10.23 8.75
N ILE A 171 8.88 -11.46 8.28
CA ILE A 171 8.73 -12.63 9.15
C ILE A 171 10.03 -12.95 9.93
N GLN A 172 11.21 -12.61 9.39
CA GLN A 172 12.50 -12.89 10.04
C GLN A 172 12.70 -12.13 11.35
N LYS A 173 11.97 -11.00 11.53
CA LYS A 173 11.99 -10.22 12.78
C LYS A 173 11.02 -10.75 13.84
N VAL A 174 10.23 -11.76 13.51
CA VAL A 174 9.31 -12.42 14.45
C VAL A 174 9.98 -13.66 15.02
N ILE A 175 10.01 -13.79 16.34
CA ILE A 175 10.65 -14.93 17.01
C ILE A 175 10.00 -16.26 16.60
N ASP A 176 10.80 -17.31 16.39
CA ASP A 176 10.35 -18.63 15.93
C ASP A 176 9.31 -19.25 16.89
N SER A 177 9.43 -18.95 18.16
CA SER A 177 8.50 -19.43 19.19
C SER A 177 7.07 -18.86 19.05
N LEU A 178 6.89 -17.68 18.43
CA LEU A 178 5.58 -17.14 18.05
C LEU A 178 5.11 -17.71 16.71
N GLN A 179 6.01 -17.82 15.74
CA GLN A 179 5.68 -18.39 14.44
C GLN A 179 5.12 -19.82 14.56
N SER A 180 5.72 -20.64 15.43
CA SER A 180 5.27 -22.03 15.67
C SER A 180 3.90 -22.16 16.35
N ARG A 181 3.38 -21.08 16.96
CA ARG A 181 2.08 -21.03 17.65
C ARG A 181 0.97 -20.35 16.85
N THR A 182 1.33 -19.75 15.74
CA THR A 182 0.40 -19.03 14.87
C THR A 182 0.28 -19.70 13.51
N ILE A 183 -0.87 -19.58 12.89
CA ILE A 183 -1.06 -20.00 11.51
C ILE A 183 -0.63 -18.85 10.62
N ILE A 184 0.43 -19.07 9.84
CA ILE A 184 0.99 -18.06 8.97
C ILE A 184 0.16 -17.97 7.70
N VAL A 185 -0.41 -16.79 7.45
CA VAL A 185 -1.17 -16.46 6.23
C VAL A 185 -0.36 -15.46 5.43
N LYS A 186 0.19 -15.90 4.30
CA LYS A 186 0.93 -15.03 3.39
C LYS A 186 -0.03 -14.35 2.43
N ILE A 187 0.09 -13.02 2.34
CA ILE A 187 -0.64 -12.21 1.37
C ILE A 187 0.32 -11.88 0.23
N HIS A 188 -0.05 -12.28 -0.98
CA HIS A 188 0.73 -11.97 -2.16
C HIS A 188 0.61 -10.50 -2.54
N PRO A 189 1.65 -9.93 -3.18
CA PRO A 189 1.57 -8.59 -3.76
C PRO A 189 0.39 -8.50 -4.73
N ILE A 190 -0.22 -7.33 -4.77
CA ILE A 190 -1.41 -7.11 -5.60
C ILE A 190 -0.99 -7.07 -7.07
N THR A 191 -1.74 -7.78 -7.92
CA THR A 191 -1.51 -7.78 -9.36
C THR A 191 -2.08 -6.52 -10.01
N PHE A 192 -1.50 -6.11 -11.15
CA PHE A 192 -2.02 -5.00 -11.95
C PHE A 192 -3.50 -5.17 -12.30
N THR A 193 -3.93 -6.40 -12.61
CA THR A 193 -5.33 -6.72 -12.93
C THR A 193 -6.27 -6.44 -11.76
N CYS A 194 -5.84 -6.70 -10.52
CA CYS A 194 -6.62 -6.38 -9.33
C CYS A 194 -6.72 -4.86 -9.11
N LEU A 195 -5.61 -4.12 -9.30
CA LEU A 195 -5.61 -2.67 -9.20
C LEU A 195 -6.51 -2.03 -10.28
N GLN A 196 -6.49 -2.53 -11.52
CA GLN A 196 -7.40 -2.07 -12.58
C GLN A 196 -8.87 -2.25 -12.20
N LYS A 197 -9.25 -3.40 -11.61
CA LYS A 197 -10.62 -3.62 -11.13
C LYS A 197 -11.01 -2.65 -10.01
N ILE A 198 -10.08 -2.32 -9.11
CA ILE A 198 -10.31 -1.32 -8.05
C ILE A 198 -10.51 0.06 -8.65
N ILE A 199 -9.67 0.47 -9.62
CA ILE A 199 -9.81 1.75 -10.34
C ILE A 199 -11.18 1.79 -11.00
N ALA A 200 -11.56 0.78 -11.78
CA ALA A 200 -12.86 0.72 -12.47
C ALA A 200 -14.04 0.86 -11.49
N LYS A 201 -14.00 0.15 -10.37
CA LYS A 201 -15.04 0.23 -9.33
C LYS A 201 -15.17 1.63 -8.73
N ILE A 202 -14.06 2.29 -8.45
CA ILE A 202 -14.05 3.63 -7.84
C ILE A 202 -14.43 4.67 -8.88
N SER A 203 -13.90 4.57 -10.11
CA SER A 203 -14.20 5.47 -11.22
C SER A 203 -15.69 5.55 -11.51
N LEU A 204 -16.38 4.42 -11.56
CA LEU A 204 -17.83 4.36 -11.74
C LEU A 204 -18.59 5.05 -10.59
N ARG A 205 -18.14 4.89 -9.34
CA ARG A 205 -18.81 5.50 -8.17
C ARG A 205 -18.57 7.00 -8.04
N GLU A 206 -17.37 7.45 -8.43
CA GLU A 206 -16.92 8.83 -8.26
C GLU A 206 -17.00 9.65 -9.56
N ARG A 207 -17.52 9.05 -10.65
CA ARG A 207 -17.64 9.68 -12.00
C ARG A 207 -16.31 10.20 -12.53
N LEU A 208 -15.25 9.38 -12.41
CA LEU A 208 -13.93 9.68 -12.93
C LEU A 208 -13.70 8.88 -14.22
N THR A 209 -13.30 9.53 -15.30
CA THR A 209 -12.96 8.86 -16.57
C THR A 209 -11.46 8.98 -16.82
N PHE A 210 -10.77 7.87 -16.99
CA PHE A 210 -9.34 7.82 -17.25
C PHE A 210 -9.10 7.50 -18.73
N THR A 211 -8.12 8.17 -19.34
CA THR A 211 -7.57 7.71 -20.62
C THR A 211 -6.72 6.46 -20.37
N HIS A 212 -6.54 5.60 -21.39
CA HIS A 212 -5.75 4.38 -21.26
C HIS A 212 -4.34 4.65 -20.72
N ASP A 213 -3.65 5.63 -21.29
CA ASP A 213 -2.28 6.01 -20.92
C ASP A 213 -2.20 6.58 -19.50
N SER A 214 -3.22 7.33 -19.07
CA SER A 214 -3.28 7.86 -17.71
C SER A 214 -3.51 6.76 -16.67
N GLN A 215 -4.31 5.76 -17.01
CA GLN A 215 -4.53 4.60 -16.14
C GLN A 215 -3.27 3.76 -15.98
N GLU A 216 -2.54 3.48 -17.06
CA GLU A 216 -1.27 2.75 -16.99
C GLU A 216 -0.23 3.50 -16.17
N LEU A 217 -0.08 4.81 -16.39
CA LEU A 217 0.83 5.64 -15.64
C LEU A 217 0.49 5.64 -14.13
N LEU A 218 -0.79 5.74 -13.79
CA LEU A 218 -1.23 5.68 -12.38
C LEU A 218 -0.87 4.32 -11.75
N LEU A 219 -1.07 3.21 -12.47
CA LEU A 219 -0.72 1.88 -11.99
C LEU A 219 0.78 1.73 -11.73
N HIS A 220 1.62 2.28 -12.61
CA HIS A 220 3.06 2.29 -12.44
C HIS A 220 3.52 3.11 -11.22
N ILE A 221 2.95 4.31 -11.03
CA ILE A 221 3.26 5.17 -9.88
C ILE A 221 2.86 4.50 -8.56
N CYS A 222 1.75 3.76 -8.55
CA CYS A 222 1.24 3.12 -7.33
C CYS A 222 2.11 1.97 -6.81
N ASN A 223 3.02 1.43 -7.63
CA ASN A 223 3.96 0.37 -7.26
C ASN A 223 3.31 -0.76 -6.44
N ASN A 224 2.19 -1.29 -6.94
CA ASN A 224 1.39 -2.37 -6.34
C ASN A 224 0.84 -2.08 -4.92
N SER A 225 0.71 -0.81 -4.52
CA SER A 225 0.14 -0.42 -3.24
C SER A 225 -1.27 0.16 -3.39
N ILE A 226 -2.27 -0.50 -2.79
CA ILE A 226 -3.66 0.02 -2.73
C ILE A 226 -3.72 1.37 -2.02
N ARG A 227 -2.95 1.54 -0.95
CA ARG A 227 -2.94 2.78 -0.17
C ARG A 227 -2.54 3.96 -1.03
N ILE A 228 -1.47 3.81 -1.81
CA ILE A 228 -1.00 4.85 -2.72
C ILE A 228 -2.06 5.13 -3.80
N LEU A 229 -2.64 4.07 -4.39
CA LEU A 229 -3.70 4.19 -5.39
C LEU A 229 -4.89 5.00 -4.87
N LEU A 230 -5.42 4.66 -3.71
CA LEU A 230 -6.57 5.35 -3.12
C LEU A 230 -6.27 6.83 -2.83
N ASN A 231 -5.07 7.13 -2.33
CA ASN A 231 -4.62 8.50 -2.09
C ASN A 231 -4.55 9.31 -3.39
N TYR A 232 -4.05 8.73 -4.49
CA TYR A 232 -4.02 9.42 -5.78
C TYR A 232 -5.42 9.66 -6.35
N LEU A 233 -6.30 8.66 -6.28
CA LEU A 233 -7.71 8.81 -6.70
C LEU A 233 -8.44 9.90 -5.90
N GLU A 234 -8.17 10.00 -4.61
CA GLU A 234 -8.72 11.05 -3.75
C GLU A 234 -8.17 12.43 -4.11
N LYS A 235 -6.85 12.56 -4.29
CA LYS A 235 -6.22 13.81 -4.75
C LYS A 235 -6.80 14.27 -6.09
N ILE A 236 -6.95 13.37 -7.04
CA ILE A 236 -7.56 13.65 -8.35
C ILE A 236 -8.98 14.20 -8.17
N LYS A 237 -9.78 13.57 -7.33
CA LYS A 237 -11.15 14.04 -7.07
C LYS A 237 -11.18 15.43 -6.45
N ILE A 238 -10.37 15.68 -5.41
CA ILE A 238 -10.34 16.96 -4.69
C ILE A 238 -9.95 18.10 -5.64
N LEU A 239 -8.92 17.92 -6.47
CA LEU A 239 -8.49 18.98 -7.41
C LEU A 239 -9.55 19.29 -8.45
N ASN A 240 -10.28 18.27 -8.90
CA ASN A 240 -11.33 18.48 -9.89
C ASN A 240 -12.56 19.16 -9.31
N ILE A 241 -12.85 19.00 -8.00
CA ILE A 241 -13.90 19.75 -7.32
C ILE A 241 -13.58 21.25 -7.32
N HIS A 242 -12.34 21.64 -7.02
CA HIS A 242 -11.92 23.03 -7.01
C HIS A 242 -11.90 23.69 -8.42
N SER A 243 -11.66 22.90 -9.45
CA SER A 243 -11.73 23.41 -10.85
C SER A 243 -13.15 23.51 -11.40
N SER A 244 -14.13 22.86 -10.79
CA SER A 244 -15.55 22.86 -11.21
C SER A 244 -16.41 23.88 -10.46
N GLU A 245 -15.90 24.58 -9.46
CA GLU A 245 -16.62 25.70 -8.83
C GLU A 245 -16.85 26.90 -9.78
N GLU A 246 -16.15 26.94 -10.94
CA GLU A 246 -16.37 27.94 -11.98
C GLU A 246 -17.35 27.52 -13.08
N GLN A 247 -17.83 26.26 -13.12
CA GLN A 247 -18.78 25.78 -14.13
C GLN A 247 -19.81 24.81 -13.52
N GLU A 248 -21.04 25.24 -13.39
CA GLU A 248 -22.21 24.49 -12.84
C GLU A 248 -22.67 23.26 -13.67
N GLN A 249 -21.81 22.62 -14.46
CA GLN A 249 -22.18 21.45 -15.24
C GLN A 249 -21.50 20.18 -14.73
N GLN A 250 -22.30 19.23 -14.29
CA GLN A 250 -21.92 17.85 -13.90
C GLN A 250 -21.42 17.06 -15.13
N HIS A 251 -20.22 17.37 -15.63
CA HIS A 251 -19.58 16.55 -16.67
C HIS A 251 -18.67 15.50 -16.05
N ASP A 252 -18.61 14.33 -16.69
CA ASP A 252 -17.62 13.30 -16.35
C ASP A 252 -16.20 13.88 -16.49
N ILE A 253 -15.41 13.76 -15.44
CA ILE A 253 -14.10 14.36 -15.35
C ILE A 253 -13.11 13.49 -16.12
N ILE A 254 -12.65 13.98 -17.28
CA ILE A 254 -11.63 13.28 -18.08
C ILE A 254 -10.24 13.59 -17.54
N ILE A 255 -9.56 12.54 -17.05
CA ILE A 255 -8.24 12.63 -16.44
C ILE A 255 -7.18 12.27 -17.48
N GLY A 256 -6.42 13.27 -17.89
CA GLY A 256 -5.27 13.12 -18.78
C GLY A 256 -3.98 12.80 -18.02
N VAL A 257 -2.93 12.43 -18.76
CA VAL A 257 -1.59 12.14 -18.24
C VAL A 257 -0.99 13.33 -17.50
N GLU A 258 -1.19 14.56 -18.00
CA GLU A 258 -0.68 15.78 -17.38
C GLU A 258 -1.23 16.03 -15.96
N SER A 259 -2.51 15.70 -15.73
CA SER A 259 -3.14 15.84 -14.42
C SER A 259 -2.48 14.90 -13.40
N ILE A 260 -2.12 13.69 -13.80
CA ILE A 260 -1.45 12.72 -12.93
C ILE A 260 -0.02 13.18 -12.63
N HIS A 261 0.70 13.69 -13.61
CA HIS A 261 2.06 14.21 -13.41
C HIS A 261 2.09 15.39 -12.42
N LYS A 262 1.13 16.33 -12.51
CA LYS A 262 1.02 17.45 -11.56
C LYS A 262 0.73 17.01 -10.12
N LEU A 263 0.03 15.89 -9.96
CA LEU A 263 -0.36 15.35 -8.67
C LEU A 263 0.69 14.44 -8.04
N SER A 264 1.54 13.87 -8.89
CA SER A 264 2.58 12.98 -8.41
C SER A 264 3.56 13.79 -7.55
N THR A 265 3.73 13.37 -6.30
CA THR A 265 4.76 13.89 -5.40
C THR A 265 6.15 13.40 -5.80
N ASN A 266 6.21 12.44 -6.70
CA ASN A 266 7.43 11.95 -7.29
C ASN A 266 7.85 12.91 -8.42
N ILE A 267 9.15 12.97 -8.68
CA ILE A 267 9.71 13.75 -9.78
C ILE A 267 9.04 13.35 -11.09
N SER A 268 8.60 14.33 -11.85
CA SER A 268 7.89 14.09 -13.11
C SER A 268 8.75 13.30 -14.10
N TYR A 269 8.23 12.19 -14.61
CA TYR A 269 8.93 11.40 -15.64
C TYR A 269 9.25 12.19 -16.91
N THR A 270 8.48 13.23 -17.20
CA THR A 270 8.77 14.13 -18.33
C THR A 270 10.10 14.88 -18.16
N LEU A 271 10.52 15.18 -16.93
CA LEU A 271 11.83 15.77 -16.64
C LEU A 271 12.94 14.73 -16.85
N PHE A 272 12.70 13.49 -16.43
CA PHE A 272 13.65 12.40 -16.69
C PHE A 272 13.75 12.03 -18.17
N ASP A 273 12.65 12.13 -18.95
CA ASP A 273 12.69 11.99 -20.40
C ASP A 273 13.57 13.07 -21.04
N LYS A 274 13.39 14.33 -20.62
CA LYS A 274 14.22 15.46 -21.09
C LYS A 274 15.68 15.24 -20.73
N TYR A 275 15.96 14.88 -19.47
CA TYR A 275 17.31 14.59 -18.99
C TYR A 275 17.97 13.48 -19.83
N THR A 276 17.29 12.33 -19.98
CA THR A 276 17.80 11.18 -20.72
C THR A 276 18.08 11.54 -22.19
N ASN A 277 17.18 12.28 -22.84
CA ASN A 277 17.36 12.76 -24.21
C ASN A 277 18.55 13.73 -24.36
N LEU A 278 18.82 14.57 -23.36
CA LEU A 278 19.97 15.47 -23.36
C LEU A 278 21.28 14.70 -23.17
N VAL A 279 21.27 13.70 -22.29
CA VAL A 279 22.42 12.81 -22.08
C VAL A 279 22.73 12.01 -23.36
N LEU A 280 21.72 11.46 -24.03
CA LEU A 280 21.88 10.78 -25.33
C LEU A 280 22.43 11.69 -26.42
N LYS A 281 22.14 13.00 -26.35
CA LYS A 281 22.69 14.03 -27.26
C LYS A 281 24.05 14.58 -26.81
N ASN A 282 24.65 14.03 -25.76
CA ASN A 282 25.93 14.46 -25.19
C ASN A 282 25.96 15.92 -24.70
N LYS A 283 24.81 16.47 -24.25
CA LYS A 283 24.67 17.82 -23.74
C LYS A 283 24.79 17.85 -22.22
N MET A 284 26.03 17.69 -21.71
CA MET A 284 26.30 17.53 -20.28
C MET A 284 25.75 18.68 -19.42
N ILE A 285 26.03 19.93 -19.79
CA ILE A 285 25.67 21.11 -18.99
C ILE A 285 24.15 21.24 -18.85
N GLU A 286 23.41 21.08 -19.96
CA GLU A 286 21.96 21.15 -19.94
C GLU A 286 21.33 20.03 -19.11
N SER A 287 21.88 18.80 -19.16
CA SER A 287 21.39 17.67 -18.38
C SER A 287 21.67 17.82 -16.88
N VAL A 288 22.85 18.28 -16.49
CA VAL A 288 23.19 18.54 -15.08
C VAL A 288 22.27 19.63 -14.50
N ASN A 289 21.98 20.66 -15.27
CA ASN A 289 21.06 21.74 -14.83
C ASN A 289 19.66 21.23 -14.48
N ILE A 290 19.15 20.18 -15.16
CA ILE A 290 17.86 19.58 -14.80
C ILE A 290 17.95 18.94 -13.40
N PHE A 291 18.99 18.18 -13.12
CA PHE A 291 19.15 17.55 -11.80
C PHE A 291 19.39 18.60 -10.70
N TYR A 292 20.15 19.64 -10.99
CA TYR A 292 20.32 20.75 -10.05
C TYR A 292 19.02 21.51 -9.78
N SER A 293 18.17 21.71 -10.80
CA SER A 293 16.86 22.33 -10.57
C SER A 293 16.00 21.50 -9.62
N LEU A 294 16.02 20.16 -9.75
CA LEU A 294 15.33 19.26 -8.84
C LEU A 294 15.91 19.32 -7.41
N HIS A 295 17.23 19.38 -7.28
CA HIS A 295 17.85 19.55 -5.97
C HIS A 295 17.47 20.88 -5.31
N HIS A 296 17.42 21.97 -6.08
CA HIS A 296 16.96 23.28 -5.59
C HIS A 296 15.47 23.31 -5.23
N GLU A 297 14.65 22.45 -5.84
CA GLU A 297 13.24 22.22 -5.43
C GLU A 297 13.11 21.46 -4.10
N GLY A 298 14.23 20.96 -3.52
CA GLY A 298 14.28 20.32 -2.22
C GLY A 298 14.38 18.80 -2.24
N TYR A 299 14.56 18.17 -3.39
CA TYR A 299 14.83 16.73 -3.46
C TYR A 299 16.27 16.43 -3.07
N SER A 300 16.49 15.38 -2.27
CA SER A 300 17.85 14.90 -1.98
C SER A 300 18.48 14.24 -3.21
N VAL A 301 19.80 14.16 -3.23
CA VAL A 301 20.52 13.48 -4.32
C VAL A 301 20.08 12.01 -4.41
N MET A 302 19.90 11.37 -3.25
CA MET A 302 19.43 9.99 -3.17
C MET A 302 18.02 9.83 -3.71
N ASP A 303 17.09 10.73 -3.37
CA ASP A 303 15.71 10.72 -3.89
C ASP A 303 15.68 10.88 -5.41
N ILE A 304 16.51 11.77 -5.96
CA ILE A 304 16.61 11.97 -7.41
C ILE A 304 17.06 10.68 -8.09
N LEU A 305 18.11 10.01 -7.57
CA LEU A 305 18.64 8.78 -8.15
C LEU A 305 17.68 7.60 -7.98
N ASP A 306 16.98 7.47 -6.87
CA ASP A 306 15.98 6.41 -6.65
C ASP A 306 14.75 6.58 -7.56
N ASN A 307 14.27 7.81 -7.72
CA ASN A 307 13.19 8.10 -8.67
C ASN A 307 13.65 7.85 -10.12
N TYR A 308 14.89 8.22 -10.46
CA TYR A 308 15.47 7.95 -11.77
C TYR A 308 15.65 6.44 -12.02
N PHE A 309 16.06 5.67 -11.01
CA PHE A 309 16.11 4.21 -11.07
C PHE A 309 14.74 3.59 -11.39
N THR A 310 13.68 4.11 -10.75
CA THR A 310 12.32 3.65 -11.02
C THR A 310 11.86 4.00 -12.44
N TYR A 311 12.24 5.18 -12.93
CA TYR A 311 11.97 5.62 -14.30
C TYR A 311 12.68 4.74 -15.34
N ILE A 312 13.95 4.34 -15.13
CA ILE A 312 14.72 3.51 -16.06
C ILE A 312 14.03 2.16 -16.31
N LYS A 313 13.37 1.59 -15.34
CA LYS A 313 12.63 0.31 -15.48
C LYS A 313 11.50 0.42 -16.48
N ILE A 314 10.89 1.59 -16.61
CA ILE A 314 9.66 1.82 -17.38
C ILE A 314 9.96 2.41 -18.75
N THR A 315 11.01 3.23 -18.87
CA THR A 315 11.31 3.96 -20.11
C THR A 315 11.64 3.05 -21.29
N ASN A 316 11.17 3.42 -22.48
CA ASN A 316 11.52 2.77 -23.76
C ASN A 316 12.64 3.48 -24.51
N LEU A 317 13.20 4.58 -23.96
CA LEU A 317 14.25 5.37 -24.61
C LEU A 317 15.62 4.69 -24.59
N LEU A 318 15.83 3.75 -23.69
CA LEU A 318 17.11 3.06 -23.48
C LEU A 318 17.01 1.58 -23.83
N ASN A 319 18.05 1.06 -24.49
CA ASN A 319 18.18 -0.37 -24.73
C ASN A 319 18.41 -1.13 -23.41
N GLU A 320 18.02 -2.41 -23.36
CA GLU A 320 18.12 -3.26 -22.16
C GLU A 320 19.57 -3.31 -21.62
N ASP A 321 20.58 -3.46 -22.48
CA ASP A 321 21.99 -3.49 -22.06
C ASP A 321 22.42 -2.20 -21.36
N ILE A 322 21.96 -1.05 -21.85
CA ILE A 322 22.23 0.25 -21.25
C ILE A 322 21.51 0.35 -19.90
N LYS A 323 20.27 -0.12 -19.81
CA LYS A 323 19.53 -0.12 -18.55
C LYS A 323 20.25 -0.93 -17.47
N TYR A 324 20.77 -2.12 -17.79
CA TYR A 324 21.54 -2.94 -16.84
C TYR A 324 22.82 -2.25 -16.37
N LYS A 325 23.59 -1.68 -17.29
CA LYS A 325 24.81 -0.96 -16.94
C LYS A 325 24.50 0.27 -16.07
N LEU A 326 23.45 1.02 -16.43
CA LEU A 326 23.05 2.22 -15.70
C LEU A 326 22.49 1.88 -14.30
N THR A 327 21.71 0.81 -14.17
CA THR A 327 21.27 0.27 -12.89
C THR A 327 22.46 -0.05 -11.97
N THR A 328 23.48 -0.71 -12.51
CA THR A 328 24.70 -1.01 -11.77
C THR A 328 25.43 0.26 -11.32
N LEU A 329 25.43 1.30 -12.15
CA LEU A 329 26.02 2.59 -11.81
C LEU A 329 25.24 3.25 -10.65
N ILE A 330 23.91 3.32 -10.74
CA ILE A 330 23.07 3.91 -9.68
C ILE A 330 23.26 3.17 -8.35
N CYS A 331 23.24 1.84 -8.36
CA CYS A 331 23.47 1.06 -7.15
C CYS A 331 24.84 1.38 -6.48
N LYS A 332 25.89 1.65 -7.26
CA LYS A 332 27.19 2.08 -6.71
C LYS A 332 27.08 3.41 -5.97
N TYR A 333 26.34 4.40 -6.52
CA TYR A 333 26.13 5.68 -5.84
C TYR A 333 25.30 5.52 -4.57
N ILE A 334 24.22 4.74 -4.61
CA ILE A 334 23.38 4.46 -3.43
C ILE A 334 24.21 3.82 -2.31
N ILE A 335 25.03 2.81 -2.63
CA ILE A 335 25.92 2.17 -1.64
C ILE A 335 26.91 3.18 -1.06
N HIS A 336 27.43 4.09 -1.89
CA HIS A 336 28.36 5.12 -1.46
C HIS A 336 27.72 6.08 -0.44
N PHE A 337 26.47 6.51 -0.70
CA PHE A 337 25.73 7.41 0.19
C PHE A 337 25.33 6.79 1.54
N HIS A 338 25.30 5.48 1.66
CA HIS A 338 25.13 4.82 2.96
C HIS A 338 26.34 5.03 3.89
N ASN A 339 27.53 5.28 3.33
CA ASN A 339 28.78 5.43 4.08
C ASN A 339 29.25 6.89 4.16
N ILE A 340 28.91 7.71 3.20
CA ILE A 340 29.36 9.11 3.07
C ILE A 340 28.14 9.99 2.88
N HIS A 341 28.21 11.23 3.38
CA HIS A 341 27.14 12.19 3.19
C HIS A 341 26.99 12.55 1.71
N GLU A 342 25.76 12.64 1.23
CA GLU A 342 25.44 13.02 -0.15
C GLU A 342 25.79 14.49 -0.43
N ASP A 343 26.35 14.76 -1.62
CA ASP A 343 26.69 16.10 -2.08
C ASP A 343 26.07 16.32 -3.49
N GLU A 344 25.66 17.55 -3.78
CA GLU A 344 25.12 17.92 -5.08
C GLU A 344 26.09 17.69 -6.25
N LEU A 345 27.41 17.73 -6.00
CA LEU A 345 28.47 17.44 -6.99
C LEU A 345 28.35 16.02 -7.56
N GLU A 346 27.81 15.09 -6.78
CA GLU A 346 27.61 13.70 -7.21
C GLU A 346 26.62 13.59 -8.38
N LEU A 347 25.68 14.51 -8.53
CA LEU A 347 24.77 14.57 -9.68
C LEU A 347 25.53 14.88 -10.98
N ALA A 348 26.52 15.75 -10.91
CA ALA A 348 27.38 16.05 -12.05
C ALA A 348 28.30 14.85 -12.40
N PHE A 349 28.88 14.19 -11.38
CA PHE A 349 29.68 12.98 -11.57
C PHE A 349 28.85 11.83 -12.12
N PHE A 350 27.63 11.63 -11.61
CA PHE A 350 26.71 10.64 -12.13
C PHE A 350 26.42 10.88 -13.62
N THR A 351 26.07 12.11 -13.99
CA THR A 351 25.77 12.49 -15.38
C THR A 351 26.98 12.25 -16.29
N ASN A 352 28.19 12.63 -15.86
CA ASN A 352 29.41 12.38 -16.61
C ASN A 352 29.68 10.87 -16.80
N ASN A 353 29.50 10.08 -15.73
CA ASN A 353 29.69 8.64 -15.81
C ASN A 353 28.62 7.97 -16.68
N PHE A 354 27.40 8.49 -16.71
CA PHE A 354 26.35 8.01 -17.60
C PHE A 354 26.70 8.30 -19.08
N ILE A 355 27.17 9.51 -19.40
CA ILE A 355 27.62 9.86 -20.74
C ILE A 355 28.77 8.96 -21.20
N LYS A 356 29.77 8.72 -20.33
CA LYS A 356 30.89 7.79 -20.62
C LYS A 356 30.41 6.38 -20.91
N LEU A 357 29.39 5.92 -20.15
CA LEU A 357 28.82 4.58 -20.33
C LEU A 357 28.10 4.40 -21.67
N LEU A 358 27.60 5.47 -22.26
CA LEU A 358 26.95 5.46 -23.60
C LEU A 358 27.96 5.43 -24.76
N HIS A 359 29.18 5.89 -24.51
CA HIS A 359 30.25 5.97 -25.54
C HIS A 359 31.25 4.81 -25.47
N HIS A 360 31.09 3.92 -24.49
CA HIS A 360 31.80 2.64 -24.35
C HIS A 360 30.84 1.46 -24.55
#